data_394d60bac49bb9e0a8d0edec49be740a
#
_entry.id   394d60bac49bb9e0a8d0edec49be740a
#
_cell.length_a   1.000
_cell.length_b   1.000
_cell.length_c   1.000
_cell.angle_alpha   90.00
_cell.angle_beta   90.00
_cell.angle_gamma   90.00
#
_symmetry.space_group_name_H-M   'P 1'
#
loop_
_entity.id
_entity.type
_entity.pdbx_description
1 polymer ?
#
loop_
_entity_poly.entity_id
_entity_poly.type
_entity_poly.pdbx_seq_one_letter_code
_entity_poly.pdbx_strand_id
1 'polypeptide(L)'
;MNTKLSSKTTTLEPNQGIPPRLLWMMAMVSGLTVANLYYNQPLLEDIRKDLNVNEVQANFITFVTQVGYALGLLLVVPLADMWSRRKIAATSMILAAMMAVVIAFATRVQVLWAASLVLGVCSVIPQMFVPMARLYSLPQNQSRNMGYVLSGLLSGVLGARVVSGYVGDWLGWRTMFGVAAGIMLVCLVVSLRMLPRMRPTYQGSFAGLMHSILRIYKEHKLIRLYSVRAAFAFGSMMTVWSCMAFHLAGAPFYASSEAVGMLGLCGMAGAMAASGIGRFIPRFGIMRISLVGSLLQLAAWTVAWCFADSYLGLIATIILVDIGAQCHQLSNQSGCLAQTPRATNRSNTIFMFHLFVGGSLGTLCAGFAWNALQWTGVCLSGVAFAVVSLGITIFFRK
;
A
#
# COMPACT_ATOMS: atom_id res chain seq x y z
N MET A 1 -8.92 41.25 29.27
CA MET A 1 -7.66 41.19 28.54
C MET A 1 -7.87 40.29 27.33
N ASN A 2 -8.19 40.91 26.18
CA ASN A 2 -8.65 40.26 24.95
C ASN A 2 -7.43 39.75 24.16
N THR A 3 -7.15 38.44 24.19
CA THR A 3 -6.21 37.82 23.27
C THR A 3 -6.94 37.54 21.95
N LYS A 4 -6.83 38.46 21.01
CA LYS A 4 -7.14 38.27 19.60
C LYS A 4 -6.37 37.05 19.08
N LEU A 5 -7.09 36.00 18.73
CA LEU A 5 -6.56 34.87 17.92
C LEU A 5 -6.18 35.40 16.54
N SER A 6 -4.94 35.84 16.42
CA SER A 6 -4.30 36.14 15.13
C SER A 6 -4.23 34.84 14.33
N SER A 7 -4.90 34.76 13.19
CA SER A 7 -4.77 33.74 12.16
C SER A 7 -3.40 33.84 11.48
N LYS A 8 -2.31 33.65 12.22
CA LYS A 8 -0.98 33.51 11.65
C LYS A 8 -0.92 32.15 10.96
N THR A 9 -0.79 32.15 9.65
CA THR A 9 -0.36 31.01 8.85
C THR A 9 0.93 30.46 9.47
N THR A 10 0.78 29.43 10.30
CA THR A 10 1.91 28.81 11.03
C THR A 10 2.78 28.11 9.99
N THR A 11 3.95 28.67 9.67
CA THR A 11 4.96 27.97 8.89
C THR A 11 5.56 26.90 9.79
N LEU A 12 5.49 25.63 9.37
CA LEU A 12 6.16 24.54 10.10
C LEU A 12 7.66 24.62 9.81
N GLU A 13 8.45 24.55 10.88
CA GLU A 13 9.90 24.45 10.80
C GLU A 13 10.38 23.07 11.28
N PRO A 14 11.45 22.52 10.67
CA PRO A 14 11.98 21.21 11.06
C PRO A 14 12.35 21.15 12.55
N ASN A 15 12.02 20.04 13.20
CA ASN A 15 12.34 19.74 14.61
C ASN A 15 11.72 20.66 15.67
N GLN A 16 10.74 21.49 15.31
CA GLN A 16 10.12 22.43 16.26
C GLN A 16 8.79 21.93 16.85
N GLY A 17 8.31 20.79 16.39
CA GLY A 17 7.06 20.19 16.83
C GLY A 17 5.93 20.32 15.81
N ILE A 18 5.10 19.30 15.79
CA ILE A 18 3.90 19.24 14.93
C ILE A 18 2.65 19.35 15.81
N PRO A 19 1.68 20.23 15.46
CA PRO A 19 0.44 20.33 16.20
C PRO A 19 -0.34 18.99 16.20
N PRO A 20 -0.89 18.54 17.33
CA PRO A 20 -1.62 17.26 17.39
C PRO A 20 -2.77 17.16 16.38
N ARG A 21 -3.52 18.24 16.17
CA ARG A 21 -4.60 18.29 15.16
C ARG A 21 -4.11 18.01 13.74
N LEU A 22 -2.95 18.55 13.39
CA LEU A 22 -2.32 18.33 12.08
C LEU A 22 -1.85 16.88 11.96
N LEU A 23 -1.26 16.32 13.00
CA LEU A 23 -0.79 14.93 13.04
C LEU A 23 -1.96 13.94 12.86
N TRP A 24 -3.07 14.15 13.58
CA TRP A 24 -4.28 13.35 13.43
C TRP A 24 -4.88 13.46 12.02
N MET A 25 -4.95 14.67 11.47
CA MET A 25 -5.39 14.87 10.09
C MET A 25 -4.51 14.09 9.12
N MET A 26 -3.18 14.15 9.27
CA MET A 26 -2.26 13.41 8.41
C MET A 26 -2.47 11.89 8.52
N ALA A 27 -2.72 11.37 9.71
CA ALA A 27 -3.02 9.96 9.93
C ALA A 27 -4.33 9.54 9.24
N MET A 28 -5.41 10.29 9.45
CA MET A 28 -6.72 10.00 8.84
C MET A 28 -6.67 10.10 7.32
N VAL A 29 -6.12 11.19 6.78
CA VAL A 29 -6.01 11.38 5.33
C VAL A 29 -5.10 10.32 4.70
N SER A 30 -4.04 9.91 5.39
CA SER A 30 -3.19 8.80 4.91
C SER A 30 -3.98 7.50 4.75
N GLY A 31 -4.81 7.15 5.73
CA GLY A 31 -5.66 5.96 5.65
C GLY A 31 -6.68 6.05 4.53
N LEU A 32 -7.41 7.17 4.45
CA LEU A 32 -8.47 7.36 3.47
C LEU A 32 -7.95 7.44 2.02
N THR A 33 -6.75 7.96 1.80
CA THR A 33 -6.18 8.03 0.46
C THR A 33 -5.55 6.72 0.00
N VAL A 34 -4.88 5.97 0.89
CA VAL A 34 -4.35 4.64 0.53
C VAL A 34 -5.46 3.61 0.30
N ALA A 35 -6.62 3.81 0.91
CA ALA A 35 -7.79 2.95 0.76
C ALA A 35 -8.20 2.76 -0.71
N ASN A 36 -7.99 3.76 -1.57
CA ASN A 36 -8.26 3.68 -3.00
C ASN A 36 -7.57 2.50 -3.73
N LEU A 37 -6.43 2.01 -3.21
CA LEU A 37 -5.72 0.88 -3.79
C LEU A 37 -6.41 -0.46 -3.52
N TYR A 38 -7.26 -0.50 -2.49
CA TYR A 38 -7.77 -1.75 -1.92
C TYR A 38 -9.28 -1.89 -2.07
N TYR A 39 -10.02 -0.82 -2.42
CA TYR A 39 -11.48 -0.88 -2.61
C TYR A 39 -11.91 -1.88 -3.70
N ASN A 40 -11.11 -2.05 -4.75
CA ASN A 40 -11.43 -2.94 -5.85
C ASN A 40 -11.36 -4.43 -5.48
N GLN A 41 -10.50 -4.82 -4.50
CA GLN A 41 -10.20 -6.23 -4.23
C GLN A 41 -11.43 -7.08 -3.87
N PRO A 42 -12.31 -6.69 -2.92
CA PRO A 42 -13.52 -7.46 -2.65
C PRO A 42 -14.54 -7.40 -3.78
N LEU A 43 -14.48 -6.38 -4.63
CA LEU A 43 -15.49 -6.08 -5.66
C LEU A 43 -15.17 -6.69 -7.03
N LEU A 44 -14.04 -7.38 -7.18
CA LEU A 44 -13.57 -7.87 -8.49
C LEU A 44 -14.57 -8.81 -9.14
N GLU A 45 -15.23 -9.67 -8.38
CA GLU A 45 -16.22 -10.60 -8.92
C GLU A 45 -17.51 -9.88 -9.34
N ASP A 46 -17.95 -8.88 -8.57
CA ASP A 46 -19.12 -8.07 -8.90
C ASP A 46 -18.86 -7.24 -10.17
N ILE A 47 -17.68 -6.65 -10.29
CA ILE A 47 -17.24 -5.92 -11.49
C ILE A 47 -17.16 -6.86 -12.69
N ARG A 48 -16.63 -8.09 -12.50
CA ARG A 48 -16.51 -9.10 -13.55
C ARG A 48 -17.89 -9.46 -14.13
N LYS A 49 -18.84 -9.73 -13.25
CA LYS A 49 -20.22 -10.10 -13.65
C LYS A 49 -20.93 -8.94 -14.35
N ASP A 50 -20.87 -7.75 -13.79
CA ASP A 50 -21.58 -6.58 -14.28
C ASP A 50 -21.06 -6.10 -15.66
N LEU A 51 -19.75 -6.16 -15.89
CA LEU A 51 -19.14 -5.79 -17.16
C LEU A 51 -18.99 -6.96 -18.15
N ASN A 52 -19.39 -8.16 -17.75
CA ASN A 52 -19.29 -9.40 -18.54
C ASN A 52 -17.86 -9.61 -19.11
N VAL A 53 -16.87 -9.54 -18.21
CA VAL A 53 -15.45 -9.74 -18.51
C VAL A 53 -14.92 -11.00 -17.85
N ASN A 54 -13.75 -11.48 -18.28
CA ASN A 54 -13.11 -12.62 -17.63
C ASN A 54 -12.33 -12.20 -16.36
N GLU A 55 -11.93 -13.19 -15.55
CA GLU A 55 -11.22 -12.96 -14.27
C GLU A 55 -9.88 -12.24 -14.46
N VAL A 56 -9.15 -12.54 -15.55
CA VAL A 56 -7.89 -11.85 -15.86
C VAL A 56 -8.13 -10.36 -16.11
N GLN A 57 -9.17 -10.02 -16.87
CA GLN A 57 -9.52 -8.63 -17.16
C GLN A 57 -9.98 -7.88 -15.90
N ALA A 58 -10.74 -8.54 -15.02
CA ALA A 58 -11.14 -7.95 -13.74
C ALA A 58 -9.92 -7.76 -12.82
N ASN A 59 -9.07 -8.78 -12.67
CA ASN A 59 -7.87 -8.71 -11.85
C ASN A 59 -6.86 -7.65 -12.35
N PHE A 60 -6.84 -7.39 -13.66
CA PHE A 60 -6.00 -6.35 -14.26
C PHE A 60 -6.29 -4.95 -13.69
N ILE A 61 -7.49 -4.70 -13.13
CA ILE A 61 -7.83 -3.46 -12.43
C ILE A 61 -6.91 -3.28 -11.21
N THR A 62 -6.76 -4.30 -10.38
CA THR A 62 -5.87 -4.28 -9.22
C THR A 62 -4.41 -4.13 -9.65
N PHE A 63 -3.99 -4.84 -10.68
CA PHE A 63 -2.64 -4.75 -11.25
C PHE A 63 -2.31 -3.30 -11.66
N VAL A 64 -3.13 -2.67 -12.50
CA VAL A 64 -2.86 -1.31 -12.98
C VAL A 64 -2.95 -0.27 -11.86
N THR A 65 -3.81 -0.47 -10.85
CA THR A 65 -3.88 0.41 -9.67
C THR A 65 -2.54 0.39 -8.91
N GLN A 66 -1.95 -0.78 -8.71
CA GLN A 66 -0.66 -0.94 -8.04
C GLN A 66 0.50 -0.40 -8.88
N VAL A 67 0.49 -0.63 -10.20
CA VAL A 67 1.45 -0.01 -11.13
C VAL A 67 1.34 1.52 -11.05
N GLY A 68 0.12 2.05 -11.06
CA GLY A 68 -0.12 3.48 -10.86
C GLY A 68 0.49 4.00 -9.57
N TYR A 69 0.29 3.30 -8.46
CA TYR A 69 0.88 3.68 -7.19
C TYR A 69 2.42 3.64 -7.21
N ALA A 70 3.01 2.61 -7.81
CA ALA A 70 4.47 2.53 -8.00
C ALA A 70 4.99 3.73 -8.82
N LEU A 71 4.32 4.09 -9.91
CA LEU A 71 4.64 5.29 -10.70
C LEU A 71 4.49 6.57 -9.87
N GLY A 72 3.43 6.68 -9.08
CA GLY A 72 3.22 7.80 -8.16
C GLY A 72 4.33 7.95 -7.13
N LEU A 73 4.83 6.82 -6.58
CA LEU A 73 5.99 6.81 -5.66
C LEU A 73 7.25 7.36 -6.34
N LEU A 74 7.45 7.02 -7.61
CA LEU A 74 8.64 7.44 -8.34
C LEU A 74 8.55 8.89 -8.87
N LEU A 75 7.36 9.34 -9.25
CA LEU A 75 7.16 10.62 -9.91
C LEU A 75 6.58 11.70 -8.99
N VAL A 76 5.51 11.38 -8.23
CA VAL A 76 4.76 12.37 -7.43
C VAL A 76 5.43 12.63 -6.08
N VAL A 77 5.90 11.59 -5.39
CA VAL A 77 6.52 11.74 -4.07
C VAL A 77 7.77 12.62 -4.11
N PRO A 78 8.71 12.45 -5.07
CA PRO A 78 9.86 13.35 -5.18
C PRO A 78 9.48 14.80 -5.55
N LEU A 79 8.41 15.02 -6.31
CA LEU A 79 7.92 16.37 -6.58
C LEU A 79 7.53 17.12 -5.31
N ALA A 80 7.08 16.40 -4.27
CA ALA A 80 6.74 17.01 -2.97
C ALA A 80 7.97 17.57 -2.21
N ASP A 81 9.18 17.18 -2.58
CA ASP A 81 10.41 17.80 -2.06
C ASP A 81 10.76 19.09 -2.81
N MET A 82 10.29 19.25 -4.06
CA MET A 82 10.59 20.40 -4.92
C MET A 82 9.49 21.46 -4.92
N TRP A 83 8.22 21.04 -4.79
CA TRP A 83 7.06 21.89 -4.87
C TRP A 83 6.27 21.91 -3.57
N SER A 84 5.28 22.78 -3.51
CA SER A 84 4.38 22.88 -2.35
C SER A 84 3.63 21.56 -2.14
N ARG A 85 3.93 20.87 -1.03
CA ARG A 85 3.24 19.62 -0.62
C ARG A 85 1.73 19.78 -0.58
N ARG A 86 1.26 20.97 -0.14
CA ARG A 86 -0.17 21.30 -0.12
C ARG A 86 -0.78 21.29 -1.53
N LYS A 87 -0.08 21.86 -2.53
CA LYS A 87 -0.56 21.88 -3.93
C LYS A 87 -0.60 20.47 -4.50
N ILE A 88 0.48 19.68 -4.30
CA ILE A 88 0.56 18.29 -4.80
C ILE A 88 -0.54 17.43 -4.16
N ALA A 89 -0.72 17.51 -2.84
CA ALA A 89 -1.79 16.78 -2.17
C ALA A 89 -3.18 17.17 -2.71
N ALA A 90 -3.44 18.47 -2.90
CA ALA A 90 -4.70 18.95 -3.44
C ALA A 90 -4.94 18.46 -4.87
N THR A 91 -3.96 18.59 -5.76
CA THR A 91 -4.07 18.12 -7.15
C THR A 91 -4.29 16.61 -7.19
N SER A 92 -3.54 15.83 -6.39
CA SER A 92 -3.72 14.38 -6.32
C SER A 92 -5.11 13.99 -5.82
N MET A 93 -5.66 14.68 -4.80
CA MET A 93 -7.01 14.39 -4.29
C MET A 93 -8.10 14.75 -5.30
N ILE A 94 -7.96 15.87 -6.03
CA ILE A 94 -8.89 16.24 -7.09
C ILE A 94 -8.89 15.20 -8.21
N LEU A 95 -7.71 14.82 -8.70
CA LEU A 95 -7.58 13.81 -9.75
C LEU A 95 -8.09 12.44 -9.26
N ALA A 96 -7.80 12.05 -8.03
CA ALA A 96 -8.32 10.81 -7.44
C ALA A 96 -9.85 10.82 -7.36
N ALA A 97 -10.47 11.93 -6.92
CA ALA A 97 -11.92 12.08 -6.89
C ALA A 97 -12.53 11.98 -8.30
N MET A 98 -11.94 12.67 -9.30
CA MET A 98 -12.40 12.58 -10.69
C MET A 98 -12.30 11.16 -11.24
N MET A 99 -11.18 10.46 -10.99
CA MET A 99 -11.01 9.07 -11.46
C MET A 99 -11.95 8.11 -10.75
N ALA A 100 -12.23 8.29 -9.48
CA ALA A 100 -13.23 7.51 -8.77
C ALA A 100 -14.64 7.71 -9.36
N VAL A 101 -15.01 8.94 -9.73
CA VAL A 101 -16.26 9.22 -10.47
C VAL A 101 -16.25 8.52 -11.83
N VAL A 102 -15.15 8.62 -12.60
CA VAL A 102 -15.04 7.94 -13.90
C VAL A 102 -15.23 6.43 -13.74
N ILE A 103 -14.63 5.81 -12.71
CA ILE A 103 -14.81 4.38 -12.40
C ILE A 103 -16.27 4.08 -12.09
N ALA A 104 -16.93 4.90 -11.25
CA ALA A 104 -18.33 4.67 -10.86
C ALA A 104 -19.29 4.66 -12.06
N PHE A 105 -19.01 5.43 -13.10
CA PHE A 105 -19.85 5.50 -14.31
C PHE A 105 -19.30 4.71 -15.51
N ALA A 106 -18.19 3.98 -15.34
CA ALA A 106 -17.59 3.24 -16.42
C ALA A 106 -18.47 2.05 -16.87
N THR A 107 -18.63 1.91 -18.17
CA THR A 107 -19.35 0.81 -18.84
C THR A 107 -18.41 -0.15 -19.58
N ARG A 108 -17.12 0.22 -19.68
CA ARG A 108 -16.09 -0.58 -20.37
C ARG A 108 -14.90 -0.77 -19.44
N VAL A 109 -14.37 -1.98 -19.41
CA VAL A 109 -13.24 -2.35 -18.54
C VAL A 109 -11.97 -1.55 -18.86
N GLN A 110 -11.76 -1.16 -20.11
CA GLN A 110 -10.60 -0.33 -20.52
C GLN A 110 -10.61 1.04 -19.84
N VAL A 111 -11.81 1.63 -19.64
CA VAL A 111 -11.97 2.89 -18.91
C VAL A 111 -11.63 2.68 -17.44
N LEU A 112 -12.05 1.54 -16.84
CA LEU A 112 -11.66 1.20 -15.48
C LEU A 112 -10.14 1.08 -15.35
N TRP A 113 -9.47 0.41 -16.29
CA TRP A 113 -8.01 0.26 -16.24
C TRP A 113 -7.30 1.62 -16.28
N ALA A 114 -7.67 2.48 -17.23
CA ALA A 114 -7.06 3.80 -17.36
C ALA A 114 -7.32 4.68 -16.11
N ALA A 115 -8.55 4.70 -15.63
CA ALA A 115 -8.92 5.49 -14.44
C ALA A 115 -8.26 4.93 -13.17
N SER A 116 -8.17 3.60 -13.02
CA SER A 116 -7.51 2.94 -11.88
C SER A 116 -6.00 3.19 -11.86
N LEU A 117 -5.34 3.23 -13.03
CA LEU A 117 -3.93 3.61 -13.12
C LEU A 117 -3.70 5.02 -12.56
N VAL A 118 -4.48 6.00 -13.01
CA VAL A 118 -4.37 7.39 -12.56
C VAL A 118 -4.77 7.52 -11.08
N LEU A 119 -5.81 6.82 -10.64
CA LEU A 119 -6.22 6.75 -9.23
C LEU A 119 -5.06 6.24 -8.35
N GLY A 120 -4.36 5.19 -8.79
CA GLY A 120 -3.16 4.67 -8.15
C GLY A 120 -2.06 5.72 -8.03
N VAL A 121 -1.72 6.41 -9.14
CA VAL A 121 -0.71 7.50 -9.16
C VAL A 121 -1.05 8.59 -8.12
N CYS A 122 -2.31 8.92 -7.99
CA CYS A 122 -2.77 10.01 -7.12
C CYS A 122 -2.90 9.60 -5.64
N SER A 123 -2.85 8.30 -5.31
CA SER A 123 -3.10 7.80 -3.95
C SER A 123 -1.83 7.74 -3.07
N VAL A 124 -0.69 8.27 -3.53
CA VAL A 124 0.61 8.20 -2.82
C VAL A 124 0.80 9.22 -1.69
N ILE A 125 -0.22 9.95 -1.32
CA ILE A 125 -0.20 11.01 -0.30
C ILE A 125 0.39 10.54 1.04
N PRO A 126 0.11 9.33 1.55
CA PRO A 126 0.70 8.85 2.79
C PRO A 126 2.22 8.83 2.78
N GLN A 127 2.82 8.57 1.63
CA GLN A 127 4.27 8.51 1.46
C GLN A 127 4.94 9.89 1.57
N MET A 128 4.16 10.97 1.45
CA MET A 128 4.62 12.33 1.76
C MET A 128 4.40 12.67 3.23
N PHE A 129 3.31 12.20 3.86
CA PHE A 129 2.95 12.56 5.22
C PHE A 129 3.78 11.85 6.28
N VAL A 130 4.17 10.59 6.05
CA VAL A 130 5.03 9.84 6.98
C VAL A 130 6.39 10.53 7.19
N PRO A 131 7.16 10.91 6.15
CA PRO A 131 8.38 11.68 6.30
C PRO A 131 8.16 13.07 6.92
N MET A 132 7.03 13.71 6.60
CA MET A 132 6.68 15.01 7.19
C MET A 132 6.46 14.91 8.69
N ALA A 133 5.73 13.88 9.16
CA ALA A 133 5.52 13.65 10.58
C ALA A 133 6.85 13.48 11.33
N ARG A 134 7.86 12.85 10.69
CA ARG A 134 9.20 12.76 11.25
C ARG A 134 9.93 14.11 11.25
N LEU A 135 10.00 14.78 10.10
CA LEU A 135 10.81 15.98 9.88
C LEU A 135 10.40 17.16 10.79
N TYR A 136 9.09 17.35 10.98
CA TYR A 136 8.56 18.48 11.72
C TYR A 136 8.32 18.19 13.21
N SER A 137 8.46 16.95 13.67
CA SER A 137 8.34 16.60 15.08
C SER A 137 9.58 16.97 15.88
N LEU A 138 9.39 17.23 17.19
CA LEU A 138 10.51 17.32 18.13
C LEU A 138 11.34 16.02 18.09
N PRO A 139 12.68 16.06 18.22
CA PRO A 139 13.55 14.88 18.09
C PRO A 139 13.10 13.68 18.93
N GLN A 140 12.67 13.91 20.16
CA GLN A 140 12.18 12.88 21.07
C GLN A 140 10.85 12.24 20.65
N ASN A 141 10.06 12.90 19.79
CA ASN A 141 8.73 12.47 19.38
C ASN A 141 8.67 11.97 17.93
N GLN A 142 9.75 12.03 17.17
CA GLN A 142 9.78 11.71 15.75
C GLN A 142 9.24 10.31 15.44
N SER A 143 9.75 9.29 16.13
CA SER A 143 9.33 7.90 15.93
C SER A 143 7.87 7.67 16.31
N ARG A 144 7.41 8.28 17.42
CA ARG A 144 6.03 8.18 17.89
C ARG A 144 5.06 8.79 16.90
N ASN A 145 5.35 10.00 16.42
CA ASN A 145 4.46 10.75 15.54
C ASN A 145 4.41 10.13 14.12
N MET A 146 5.54 9.61 13.65
CA MET A 146 5.57 8.79 12.42
C MET A 146 4.72 7.53 12.59
N GLY A 147 4.78 6.88 13.76
CA GLY A 147 3.97 5.72 14.09
C GLY A 147 2.46 6.01 14.02
N TYR A 148 2.01 7.17 14.49
CA TYR A 148 0.59 7.55 14.37
C TYR A 148 0.11 7.65 12.92
N VAL A 149 0.91 8.25 12.03
CA VAL A 149 0.55 8.36 10.61
C VAL A 149 0.55 6.98 9.94
N LEU A 150 1.52 6.12 10.28
CA LEU A 150 1.58 4.74 9.78
C LEU A 150 0.40 3.90 10.28
N SER A 151 -0.01 4.08 11.55
CA SER A 151 -1.20 3.40 12.08
C SER A 151 -2.47 3.82 11.32
N GLY A 152 -2.62 5.13 11.03
CA GLY A 152 -3.72 5.61 10.18
C GLY A 152 -3.69 4.98 8.79
N LEU A 153 -2.52 4.90 8.15
CA LEU A 153 -2.34 4.25 6.86
C LEU A 153 -2.78 2.78 6.91
N LEU A 154 -2.27 2.00 7.88
CA LEU A 154 -2.61 0.58 8.03
C LEU A 154 -4.10 0.38 8.31
N SER A 155 -4.69 1.20 9.17
CA SER A 155 -6.15 1.17 9.42
C SER A 155 -6.94 1.42 8.14
N GLY A 156 -6.46 2.32 7.28
CA GLY A 156 -7.08 2.59 5.98
C GLY A 156 -7.01 1.40 5.01
N VAL A 157 -5.85 0.72 4.96
CA VAL A 157 -5.69 -0.50 4.13
C VAL A 157 -6.68 -1.59 4.54
N LEU A 158 -6.82 -1.81 5.84
CA LEU A 158 -7.70 -2.84 6.38
C LEU A 158 -9.17 -2.44 6.26
N GLY A 159 -9.50 -1.21 6.69
CA GLY A 159 -10.85 -0.66 6.64
C GLY A 159 -11.38 -0.56 5.21
N ALA A 160 -10.51 -0.32 4.23
CA ALA A 160 -10.90 -0.23 2.82
C ALA A 160 -11.60 -1.52 2.34
N ARG A 161 -11.02 -2.68 2.64
CA ARG A 161 -11.60 -3.97 2.23
C ARG A 161 -12.95 -4.22 2.89
N VAL A 162 -13.05 -3.94 4.19
CA VAL A 162 -14.30 -4.12 4.94
C VAL A 162 -15.38 -3.20 4.39
N VAL A 163 -15.10 -1.90 4.32
CA VAL A 163 -16.07 -0.90 3.84
C VAL A 163 -16.49 -1.17 2.41
N SER A 164 -15.54 -1.50 1.52
CA SER A 164 -15.87 -1.77 0.12
C SER A 164 -16.65 -3.07 -0.05
N GLY A 165 -16.37 -4.10 0.75
CA GLY A 165 -17.13 -5.33 0.75
C GLY A 165 -18.60 -5.09 1.12
N TYR A 166 -18.86 -4.41 2.25
CA TYR A 166 -20.21 -4.08 2.69
C TYR A 166 -20.96 -3.15 1.72
N VAL A 167 -20.31 -2.06 1.31
CA VAL A 167 -20.93 -1.11 0.37
C VAL A 167 -21.19 -1.77 -0.97
N GLY A 168 -20.29 -2.63 -1.44
CA GLY A 168 -20.43 -3.37 -2.69
C GLY A 168 -21.59 -4.33 -2.66
N ASP A 169 -21.74 -5.11 -1.59
CA ASP A 169 -22.80 -6.08 -1.43
C ASP A 169 -24.21 -5.43 -1.33
N TRP A 170 -24.33 -4.35 -0.55
CA TRP A 170 -25.62 -3.70 -0.29
C TRP A 170 -26.05 -2.67 -1.33
N LEU A 171 -25.10 -1.91 -1.88
CA LEU A 171 -25.37 -0.75 -2.75
C LEU A 171 -24.73 -0.87 -4.13
N GLY A 172 -23.99 -1.95 -4.38
CA GLY A 172 -23.26 -2.20 -5.62
C GLY A 172 -21.88 -1.53 -5.66
N TRP A 173 -20.98 -2.13 -6.44
CA TRP A 173 -19.59 -1.71 -6.55
C TRP A 173 -19.41 -0.27 -7.06
N ARG A 174 -20.31 0.22 -7.94
CA ARG A 174 -20.26 1.61 -8.46
C ARG A 174 -20.46 2.63 -7.35
N THR A 175 -21.37 2.37 -6.41
CA THR A 175 -21.64 3.24 -5.26
C THR A 175 -20.40 3.38 -4.39
N MET A 176 -19.62 2.30 -4.22
CA MET A 176 -18.36 2.38 -3.47
C MET A 176 -17.38 3.41 -4.06
N PHE A 177 -17.23 3.45 -5.38
CA PHE A 177 -16.36 4.44 -6.03
C PHE A 177 -16.95 5.86 -5.97
N GLY A 178 -18.29 6.01 -5.98
CA GLY A 178 -18.95 7.28 -5.66
C GLY A 178 -18.64 7.78 -4.25
N VAL A 179 -18.71 6.88 -3.25
CA VAL A 179 -18.32 7.17 -1.86
C VAL A 179 -16.84 7.53 -1.77
N ALA A 180 -15.97 6.80 -2.47
CA ALA A 180 -14.53 7.10 -2.53
C ALA A 180 -14.26 8.51 -3.08
N ALA A 181 -14.99 8.94 -4.12
CA ALA A 181 -14.89 10.29 -4.66
C ALA A 181 -15.30 11.34 -3.60
N GLY A 182 -16.41 11.13 -2.89
CA GLY A 182 -16.83 11.98 -1.78
C GLY A 182 -15.80 12.08 -0.66
N ILE A 183 -15.21 10.95 -0.26
CA ILE A 183 -14.12 10.90 0.72
C ILE A 183 -12.92 11.72 0.25
N MET A 184 -12.51 11.61 -1.03
CA MET A 184 -11.39 12.40 -1.56
C MET A 184 -11.68 13.91 -1.54
N LEU A 185 -12.91 14.34 -1.83
CA LEU A 185 -13.30 15.75 -1.72
C LEU A 185 -13.27 16.25 -0.26
N VAL A 186 -13.73 15.45 0.69
CA VAL A 186 -13.63 15.79 2.12
C VAL A 186 -12.16 15.89 2.54
N CYS A 187 -11.32 14.92 2.16
CA CYS A 187 -9.87 14.95 2.42
C CYS A 187 -9.21 16.19 1.80
N LEU A 188 -9.62 16.60 0.60
CA LEU A 188 -9.16 17.82 -0.07
C LEU A 188 -9.47 19.06 0.77
N VAL A 189 -10.74 19.25 1.17
CA VAL A 189 -11.17 20.40 1.96
C VAL A 189 -10.42 20.47 3.29
N VAL A 190 -10.32 19.33 3.99
CA VAL A 190 -9.62 19.24 5.28
C VAL A 190 -8.13 19.55 5.10
N SER A 191 -7.50 18.99 4.07
CA SER A 191 -6.07 19.23 3.78
C SER A 191 -5.82 20.69 3.40
N LEU A 192 -6.68 21.29 2.58
CA LEU A 192 -6.54 22.70 2.22
C LEU A 192 -6.72 23.66 3.40
N ARG A 193 -7.52 23.28 4.41
CA ARG A 193 -7.71 24.09 5.62
C ARG A 193 -6.59 23.93 6.64
N MET A 194 -6.03 22.72 6.77
CA MET A 194 -5.14 22.35 7.86
C MET A 194 -3.66 22.28 7.46
N LEU A 195 -3.33 21.94 6.20
CA LEU A 195 -1.94 21.87 5.77
C LEU A 195 -1.34 23.28 5.66
N PRO A 196 -0.32 23.59 6.47
CA PRO A 196 0.36 24.88 6.39
C PRO A 196 1.18 24.99 5.10
N ARG A 197 1.59 26.21 4.78
CA ARG A 197 2.55 26.45 3.71
C ARG A 197 3.93 26.02 4.20
N MET A 198 4.60 25.12 3.46
CA MET A 198 5.93 24.62 3.76
C MET A 198 6.88 24.98 2.64
N ARG A 199 8.12 25.28 3.00
CA ARG A 199 9.18 25.53 2.02
C ARG A 199 9.60 24.21 1.36
N PRO A 200 9.91 24.20 0.05
CA PRO A 200 10.53 23.06 -0.61
C PRO A 200 11.84 22.67 0.09
N THR A 201 12.10 21.40 0.19
CA THR A 201 13.32 20.85 0.83
C THR A 201 14.46 20.63 -0.16
N TYR A 202 14.17 20.66 -1.47
CA TYR A 202 15.13 20.47 -2.54
C TYR A 202 15.03 21.60 -3.59
N GLN A 203 16.17 22.21 -3.94
CA GLN A 203 16.24 23.34 -4.87
C GLN A 203 16.86 23.00 -6.24
N GLY A 204 17.13 21.72 -6.50
CA GLY A 204 17.67 21.24 -7.79
C GLY A 204 16.59 20.98 -8.84
N SER A 205 16.99 20.47 -10.01
CA SER A 205 16.07 20.04 -11.07
C SER A 205 15.45 18.67 -10.78
N PHE A 206 14.27 18.39 -11.36
CA PHE A 206 13.64 17.07 -11.27
C PHE A 206 14.54 15.97 -11.86
N ALA A 207 15.17 16.23 -13.00
CA ALA A 207 16.14 15.32 -13.60
C ALA A 207 17.32 15.01 -12.66
N GLY A 208 17.83 16.02 -11.96
CA GLY A 208 18.88 15.85 -10.95
C GLY A 208 18.44 14.99 -9.77
N LEU A 209 17.18 15.15 -9.32
CA LEU A 209 16.59 14.33 -8.27
C LEU A 209 16.46 12.86 -8.71
N MET A 210 15.91 12.62 -9.92
CA MET A 210 15.81 11.28 -10.51
C MET A 210 17.19 10.64 -10.71
N HIS A 211 18.16 11.41 -11.22
CA HIS A 211 19.53 10.92 -11.36
C HIS A 211 20.13 10.49 -10.01
N SER A 212 19.83 11.24 -8.93
CA SER A 212 20.31 10.88 -7.59
C SER A 212 19.67 9.60 -7.04
N ILE A 213 18.39 9.35 -7.33
CA ILE A 213 17.71 8.08 -6.99
C ILE A 213 18.36 6.92 -7.74
N LEU A 214 18.58 7.08 -9.05
CA LEU A 214 19.25 6.07 -9.88
C LEU A 214 20.69 5.81 -9.44
N ARG A 215 21.42 6.86 -9.04
CA ARG A 215 22.78 6.73 -8.49
C ARG A 215 22.77 5.90 -7.23
N ILE A 216 21.92 6.21 -6.25
CA ILE A 216 21.78 5.44 -5.00
C ILE A 216 21.48 3.98 -5.31
N TYR A 217 20.56 3.71 -6.24
CA TYR A 217 20.23 2.35 -6.66
C TYR A 217 21.43 1.60 -7.25
N LYS A 218 22.24 2.27 -8.08
CA LYS A 218 23.44 1.67 -8.72
C LYS A 218 24.58 1.45 -7.72
N GLU A 219 24.83 2.39 -6.82
CA GLU A 219 25.96 2.37 -5.90
C GLU A 219 25.74 1.42 -4.71
N HIS A 220 24.51 1.26 -4.23
CA HIS A 220 24.20 0.49 -3.02
C HIS A 220 23.64 -0.89 -3.33
N LYS A 221 24.49 -1.90 -3.41
CA LYS A 221 24.06 -3.31 -3.66
C LYS A 221 23.04 -3.82 -2.62
N LEU A 222 23.19 -3.44 -1.35
CA LEU A 222 22.28 -3.87 -0.28
C LEU A 222 20.88 -3.27 -0.43
N ILE A 223 20.75 -2.04 -0.93
CA ILE A 223 19.43 -1.45 -1.22
C ILE A 223 18.71 -2.27 -2.28
N ARG A 224 19.40 -2.66 -3.37
CA ARG A 224 18.83 -3.54 -4.41
C ARG A 224 18.38 -4.86 -3.82
N LEU A 225 19.26 -5.51 -3.03
CA LEU A 225 18.99 -6.82 -2.42
C LEU A 225 17.74 -6.77 -1.52
N TYR A 226 17.71 -5.80 -0.60
CA TYR A 226 16.59 -5.62 0.32
C TYR A 226 15.29 -5.31 -0.41
N SER A 227 15.34 -4.42 -1.41
CA SER A 227 14.16 -4.03 -2.18
C SER A 227 13.60 -5.19 -3.01
N VAL A 228 14.45 -5.94 -3.72
CA VAL A 228 14.01 -7.06 -4.56
C VAL A 228 13.48 -8.20 -3.70
N ARG A 229 14.14 -8.54 -2.59
CA ARG A 229 13.66 -9.57 -1.66
C ARG A 229 12.26 -9.25 -1.11
N ALA A 230 12.06 -8.01 -0.65
CA ALA A 230 10.76 -7.57 -0.15
C ALA A 230 9.70 -7.51 -1.26
N ALA A 231 10.09 -7.17 -2.50
CA ALA A 231 9.20 -7.16 -3.65
C ALA A 231 8.60 -8.55 -3.92
N PHE A 232 9.41 -9.59 -3.92
CA PHE A 232 8.91 -10.97 -4.08
C PHE A 232 8.02 -11.40 -2.91
N ALA A 233 8.39 -11.08 -1.68
CA ALA A 233 7.55 -11.39 -0.52
C ALA A 233 6.19 -10.66 -0.57
N PHE A 234 6.17 -9.41 -0.98
CA PHE A 234 4.94 -8.64 -1.16
C PHE A 234 4.11 -9.15 -2.35
N GLY A 235 4.78 -9.57 -3.43
CA GLY A 235 4.15 -10.26 -4.56
C GLY A 235 3.42 -11.52 -4.12
N SER A 236 4.07 -12.36 -3.31
CA SER A 236 3.45 -13.56 -2.72
C SER A 236 2.18 -13.24 -1.93
N MET A 237 2.19 -12.18 -1.11
CA MET A 237 0.99 -11.74 -0.39
C MET A 237 -0.11 -11.23 -1.35
N MET A 238 0.26 -10.50 -2.39
CA MET A 238 -0.72 -9.94 -3.32
C MET A 238 -1.43 -11.02 -4.16
N THR A 239 -0.83 -12.19 -4.38
CA THR A 239 -1.50 -13.31 -5.08
C THR A 239 -2.77 -13.77 -4.35
N VAL A 240 -2.76 -13.86 -3.01
CA VAL A 240 -3.96 -14.22 -2.23
C VAL A 240 -5.06 -13.19 -2.42
N TRP A 241 -4.73 -11.92 -2.17
CA TRP A 241 -5.73 -10.85 -2.15
C TRP A 241 -6.33 -10.55 -3.51
N SER A 242 -5.61 -10.80 -4.60
CA SER A 242 -6.09 -10.51 -5.96
C SER A 242 -7.10 -11.53 -6.48
N CYS A 243 -7.10 -12.77 -5.97
CA CYS A 243 -8.00 -13.83 -6.43
C CYS A 243 -9.00 -14.29 -5.36
N MET A 244 -8.94 -13.75 -4.14
CA MET A 244 -9.81 -14.14 -3.04
C MET A 244 -11.29 -13.95 -3.37
N ALA A 245 -11.66 -12.86 -4.05
CA ALA A 245 -13.03 -12.60 -4.45
C ALA A 245 -13.58 -13.67 -5.40
N PHE A 246 -12.77 -14.11 -6.36
CA PHE A 246 -13.16 -15.17 -7.30
C PHE A 246 -13.26 -16.52 -6.60
N HIS A 247 -12.36 -16.84 -5.68
CA HIS A 247 -12.35 -18.09 -4.95
C HIS A 247 -13.58 -18.22 -4.04
N LEU A 248 -13.92 -17.17 -3.31
CA LEU A 248 -15.07 -17.16 -2.42
C LEU A 248 -16.42 -17.09 -3.15
N ALA A 249 -16.46 -16.54 -4.37
CA ALA A 249 -17.67 -16.53 -5.17
C ALA A 249 -18.07 -17.91 -5.73
N GLY A 250 -17.12 -18.86 -5.80
CA GLY A 250 -17.34 -20.24 -6.25
C GLY A 250 -17.71 -21.20 -5.12
N ALA A 251 -17.87 -22.49 -5.51
CA ALA A 251 -18.06 -23.57 -4.53
C ALA A 251 -16.81 -23.74 -3.66
N PRO A 252 -16.96 -24.13 -2.40
CA PRO A 252 -18.18 -24.41 -1.66
C PRO A 252 -18.81 -23.17 -0.99
N PHE A 253 -18.20 -21.98 -1.14
CA PHE A 253 -18.52 -20.79 -0.34
C PHE A 253 -19.75 -20.04 -0.84
N TYR A 254 -19.84 -19.79 -2.16
CA TYR A 254 -20.85 -18.93 -2.80
C TYR A 254 -21.07 -17.60 -2.06
N ALA A 255 -19.96 -17.00 -1.62
CA ALA A 255 -19.97 -15.85 -0.73
C ALA A 255 -20.01 -14.53 -1.51
N SER A 256 -20.57 -13.50 -0.88
CA SER A 256 -20.64 -12.15 -1.41
C SER A 256 -19.34 -11.37 -1.17
N SER A 257 -19.27 -10.16 -1.75
CA SER A 257 -18.15 -9.22 -1.52
C SER A 257 -17.99 -8.82 -0.06
N GLU A 258 -19.08 -8.84 0.74
CA GLU A 258 -19.05 -8.63 2.20
C GLU A 258 -18.12 -9.64 2.88
N ALA A 259 -18.27 -10.94 2.57
CA ALA A 259 -17.44 -11.99 3.17
C ALA A 259 -15.96 -11.81 2.83
N VAL A 260 -15.64 -11.42 1.60
CA VAL A 260 -14.25 -11.08 1.18
C VAL A 260 -13.73 -9.89 1.98
N GLY A 261 -14.55 -8.86 2.15
CA GLY A 261 -14.25 -7.67 2.94
C GLY A 261 -13.96 -8.02 4.40
N MET A 262 -14.77 -8.87 5.01
CA MET A 262 -14.60 -9.33 6.40
C MET A 262 -13.28 -10.08 6.62
N LEU A 263 -12.82 -10.86 5.65
CA LEU A 263 -11.48 -11.46 5.70
C LEU A 263 -10.36 -10.40 5.76
N GLY A 264 -10.64 -9.19 5.30
CA GLY A 264 -9.72 -8.05 5.47
C GLY A 264 -9.37 -7.77 6.94
N LEU A 265 -10.27 -8.09 7.90
CA LEU A 265 -9.98 -7.95 9.34
C LEU A 265 -8.87 -8.90 9.80
N CYS A 266 -8.72 -10.06 9.16
CA CYS A 266 -7.65 -10.99 9.49
C CYS A 266 -6.25 -10.38 9.19
N GLY A 267 -6.16 -9.45 8.23
CA GLY A 267 -4.95 -8.68 7.96
C GLY A 267 -4.51 -7.78 9.13
N MET A 268 -5.41 -7.50 10.12
CA MET A 268 -5.03 -6.79 11.34
C MET A 268 -3.97 -7.56 12.13
N ALA A 269 -3.97 -8.89 12.07
CA ALA A 269 -2.93 -9.69 12.71
C ALA A 269 -1.54 -9.33 12.19
N GLY A 270 -1.37 -9.15 10.87
CA GLY A 270 -0.13 -8.66 10.26
C GLY A 270 0.25 -7.26 10.74
N ALA A 271 -0.71 -6.33 10.78
CA ALA A 271 -0.47 -4.97 11.27
C ALA A 271 -0.10 -4.93 12.75
N MET A 272 -0.72 -5.76 13.60
CA MET A 272 -0.37 -5.88 15.02
C MET A 272 1.00 -6.53 15.20
N ALA A 273 1.31 -7.57 14.43
CA ALA A 273 2.62 -8.22 14.46
C ALA A 273 3.75 -7.26 14.06
N ALA A 274 3.49 -6.27 13.20
CA ALA A 274 4.48 -5.30 12.75
C ALA A 274 5.17 -4.57 13.90
N SER A 275 4.44 -4.21 14.96
CA SER A 275 4.99 -3.53 16.13
C SER A 275 5.95 -4.43 16.93
N GLY A 276 5.64 -5.72 17.02
CA GLY A 276 6.50 -6.74 17.63
C GLY A 276 7.76 -6.99 16.78
N ILE A 277 7.57 -7.21 15.48
CA ILE A 277 8.66 -7.46 14.52
C ILE A 277 9.70 -6.34 14.59
N GLY A 278 9.27 -5.08 14.62
CA GLY A 278 10.18 -3.92 14.71
C GLY A 278 11.12 -3.97 15.92
N ARG A 279 10.66 -4.51 17.05
CA ARG A 279 11.49 -4.67 18.28
C ARG A 279 12.50 -5.79 18.15
N PHE A 280 12.21 -6.81 17.34
CA PHE A 280 13.08 -7.97 17.16
C PHE A 280 14.17 -7.76 16.11
N ILE A 281 14.01 -6.81 15.18
CA ILE A 281 15.00 -6.54 14.11
C ILE A 281 16.39 -6.23 14.70
N PRO A 282 16.57 -5.33 15.70
CA PRO A 282 17.88 -5.06 16.28
C PRO A 282 18.53 -6.28 16.94
N ARG A 283 17.71 -7.19 17.52
CA ARG A 283 18.20 -8.37 18.25
C ARG A 283 18.59 -9.53 17.32
N PHE A 284 17.78 -9.81 16.30
CA PHE A 284 17.96 -11.00 15.46
C PHE A 284 18.55 -10.67 14.08
N GLY A 285 18.51 -9.40 13.68
CA GLY A 285 19.00 -8.92 12.39
C GLY A 285 18.01 -9.14 11.24
N ILE A 286 18.24 -8.42 10.15
CA ILE A 286 17.36 -8.38 8.96
C ILE A 286 17.21 -9.77 8.34
N MET A 287 18.30 -10.54 8.28
CA MET A 287 18.36 -11.82 7.60
C MET A 287 17.48 -12.87 8.27
N ARG A 288 17.60 -13.02 9.60
CA ARG A 288 16.80 -14.01 10.34
C ARG A 288 15.31 -13.67 10.31
N ILE A 289 14.97 -12.38 10.45
CA ILE A 289 13.57 -11.94 10.35
C ILE A 289 13.02 -12.20 8.94
N SER A 290 13.80 -11.94 7.88
CA SER A 290 13.38 -12.27 6.51
C SER A 290 13.23 -13.78 6.30
N LEU A 291 14.11 -14.60 6.88
CA LEU A 291 13.99 -16.07 6.82
C LEU A 291 12.68 -16.55 7.46
N VAL A 292 12.38 -16.06 8.67
CA VAL A 292 11.10 -16.36 9.35
C VAL A 292 9.93 -15.93 8.49
N GLY A 293 9.99 -14.73 7.88
CA GLY A 293 8.95 -14.24 6.97
C GLY A 293 8.72 -15.16 5.77
N SER A 294 9.79 -15.63 5.12
CA SER A 294 9.68 -16.58 4.00
C SER A 294 9.08 -17.93 4.43
N LEU A 295 9.49 -18.46 5.59
CA LEU A 295 8.95 -19.72 6.12
C LEU A 295 7.46 -19.60 6.47
N LEU A 296 7.04 -18.47 7.05
CA LEU A 296 5.63 -18.19 7.33
C LEU A 296 4.82 -18.14 6.04
N GLN A 297 5.34 -17.50 4.98
CA GLN A 297 4.65 -17.46 3.68
C GLN A 297 4.54 -18.84 3.04
N LEU A 298 5.59 -19.67 3.09
CA LEU A 298 5.52 -21.04 2.60
C LEU A 298 4.51 -21.88 3.38
N ALA A 299 4.49 -21.76 4.71
CA ALA A 299 3.48 -22.40 5.56
C ALA A 299 2.07 -21.92 5.21
N ALA A 300 1.88 -20.61 4.96
CA ALA A 300 0.60 -20.05 4.53
C ALA A 300 0.11 -20.72 3.23
N TRP A 301 0.99 -20.87 2.25
CA TRP A 301 0.64 -21.49 0.96
C TRP A 301 0.35 -22.99 1.09
N THR A 302 1.03 -23.70 1.99
CA THR A 302 0.71 -25.09 2.32
C THR A 302 -0.69 -25.17 2.92
N VAL A 303 -1.05 -24.29 3.85
CA VAL A 303 -2.41 -24.23 4.43
C VAL A 303 -3.43 -23.86 3.36
N ALA A 304 -3.14 -22.89 2.48
CA ALA A 304 -4.02 -22.49 1.39
C ALA A 304 -4.33 -23.65 0.42
N TRP A 305 -3.35 -24.52 0.20
CA TRP A 305 -3.49 -25.69 -0.66
C TRP A 305 -4.30 -26.79 0.02
N CYS A 306 -3.95 -27.15 1.27
CA CYS A 306 -4.56 -28.27 1.98
C CYS A 306 -5.98 -27.97 2.48
N PHE A 307 -6.29 -26.69 2.75
CA PHE A 307 -7.56 -26.27 3.34
C PHE A 307 -8.25 -25.19 2.48
N ALA A 308 -8.18 -25.36 1.16
CA ALA A 308 -8.72 -24.41 0.18
C ALA A 308 -10.23 -24.14 0.38
N ASP A 309 -10.98 -25.17 0.78
CA ASP A 309 -12.44 -25.14 0.89
C ASP A 309 -12.93 -24.83 2.33
N SER A 310 -12.05 -24.29 3.18
CA SER A 310 -12.35 -23.97 4.57
C SER A 310 -12.10 -22.48 4.88
N TYR A 311 -13.09 -21.80 5.45
CA TYR A 311 -12.91 -20.44 5.95
C TYR A 311 -11.76 -20.34 6.97
N LEU A 312 -11.61 -21.33 7.88
CA LEU A 312 -10.52 -21.35 8.84
C LEU A 312 -9.16 -21.49 8.15
N GLY A 313 -9.09 -22.30 7.07
CA GLY A 313 -7.91 -22.41 6.24
C GLY A 313 -7.54 -21.10 5.56
N LEU A 314 -8.51 -20.40 4.98
CA LEU A 314 -8.30 -19.09 4.36
C LEU A 314 -7.89 -18.02 5.37
N ILE A 315 -8.52 -17.99 6.56
CA ILE A 315 -8.15 -17.09 7.65
C ILE A 315 -6.70 -17.33 8.09
N ALA A 316 -6.33 -18.59 8.33
CA ALA A 316 -4.97 -18.96 8.71
C ALA A 316 -3.96 -18.56 7.61
N THR A 317 -4.29 -18.80 6.35
CA THR A 317 -3.49 -18.38 5.18
C THR A 317 -3.23 -16.87 5.18
N ILE A 318 -4.29 -16.07 5.33
CA ILE A 318 -4.18 -14.59 5.33
C ILE A 318 -3.30 -14.12 6.49
N ILE A 319 -3.53 -14.63 7.70
CA ILE A 319 -2.74 -14.25 8.88
C ILE A 319 -1.26 -14.57 8.68
N LEU A 320 -0.95 -15.77 8.22
CA LEU A 320 0.44 -16.21 8.04
C LEU A 320 1.14 -15.46 6.92
N VAL A 321 0.46 -15.26 5.76
CA VAL A 321 1.06 -14.55 4.63
C VAL A 321 1.28 -13.09 4.93
N ASP A 322 0.35 -12.43 5.64
CA ASP A 322 0.46 -11.02 6.01
C ASP A 322 1.57 -10.80 7.06
N ILE A 323 1.65 -11.65 8.10
CA ILE A 323 2.76 -11.60 9.08
C ILE A 323 4.10 -11.83 8.36
N GLY A 324 4.18 -12.81 7.47
CA GLY A 324 5.36 -13.08 6.67
C GLY A 324 5.78 -11.89 5.81
N ALA A 325 4.84 -11.24 5.15
CA ALA A 325 5.08 -10.03 4.36
C ALA A 325 5.57 -8.86 5.24
N GLN A 326 5.01 -8.67 6.44
CA GLN A 326 5.46 -7.64 7.38
C GLN A 326 6.89 -7.91 7.89
N CYS A 327 7.27 -9.16 8.13
CA CYS A 327 8.65 -9.53 8.45
C CYS A 327 9.63 -9.04 7.36
N HIS A 328 9.30 -9.28 6.10
CA HIS A 328 10.10 -8.81 4.97
C HIS A 328 10.08 -7.29 4.82
N GLN A 329 8.90 -6.68 4.85
CA GLN A 329 8.76 -5.25 4.64
C GLN A 329 9.54 -4.46 5.68
N LEU A 330 9.32 -4.68 6.97
CA LEU A 330 9.92 -3.89 8.04
C LEU A 330 11.44 -4.12 8.13
N SER A 331 11.89 -5.38 8.07
CA SER A 331 13.32 -5.68 8.17
C SER A 331 14.12 -5.12 6.99
N ASN A 332 13.64 -5.33 5.77
CA ASN A 332 14.33 -4.85 4.58
C ASN A 332 14.24 -3.34 4.40
N GLN A 333 13.11 -2.71 4.74
CA GLN A 333 12.97 -1.26 4.72
C GLN A 333 13.94 -0.60 5.69
N SER A 334 14.04 -1.11 6.92
CA SER A 334 15.00 -0.58 7.89
C SER A 334 16.44 -0.73 7.40
N GLY A 335 16.77 -1.85 6.76
CA GLY A 335 18.07 -2.09 6.12
C GLY A 335 18.37 -1.11 5.00
N CYS A 336 17.41 -0.83 4.11
CA CYS A 336 17.55 0.17 3.05
C CYS A 336 17.81 1.56 3.61
N LEU A 337 17.03 1.98 4.61
CA LEU A 337 17.16 3.33 5.20
C LEU A 337 18.50 3.52 5.93
N ALA A 338 19.04 2.47 6.53
CA ALA A 338 20.33 2.48 7.20
C ALA A 338 21.52 2.70 6.25
N GLN A 339 21.39 2.31 4.95
CA GLN A 339 22.47 2.49 3.96
C GLN A 339 22.71 3.97 3.60
N THR A 340 21.70 4.80 3.72
CA THR A 340 21.79 6.21 3.30
C THR A 340 21.15 7.16 4.32
N PRO A 341 21.76 7.37 5.49
CA PRO A 341 21.19 8.21 6.56
C PRO A 341 20.87 9.65 6.12
N ARG A 342 21.65 10.19 5.17
CA ARG A 342 21.47 11.55 4.62
C ARG A 342 20.48 11.63 3.46
N ALA A 343 20.02 10.50 2.94
CA ALA A 343 19.13 10.41 1.78
C ALA A 343 17.99 9.39 1.99
N THR A 344 17.51 9.25 3.22
CA THR A 344 16.51 8.21 3.62
C THR A 344 15.23 8.25 2.78
N ASN A 345 14.74 9.45 2.41
CA ASN A 345 13.55 9.58 1.57
C ASN A 345 13.74 8.93 0.20
N ARG A 346 14.92 9.12 -0.43
CA ARG A 346 15.22 8.55 -1.76
C ARG A 346 15.34 7.03 -1.70
N SER A 347 15.98 6.50 -0.65
CA SER A 347 16.08 5.06 -0.44
C SER A 347 14.72 4.43 -0.11
N ASN A 348 13.87 5.15 0.63
CA ASN A 348 12.50 4.71 0.86
C ASN A 348 11.68 4.69 -0.43
N THR A 349 11.84 5.68 -1.31
CA THR A 349 11.21 5.68 -2.63
C THR A 349 11.62 4.47 -3.46
N ILE A 350 12.92 4.15 -3.50
CA ILE A 350 13.44 2.96 -4.19
C ILE A 350 12.81 1.69 -3.61
N PHE A 351 12.83 1.55 -2.29
CA PHE A 351 12.27 0.37 -1.61
C PHE A 351 10.79 0.19 -1.90
N MET A 352 9.99 1.22 -1.69
CA MET A 352 8.53 1.18 -1.88
C MET A 352 8.15 0.98 -3.35
N PHE A 353 8.90 1.59 -4.28
CA PHE A 353 8.71 1.35 -5.71
C PHE A 353 8.86 -0.13 -6.06
N HIS A 354 9.96 -0.77 -5.62
CA HIS A 354 10.16 -2.20 -5.86
C HIS A 354 9.09 -3.07 -5.19
N LEU A 355 8.69 -2.70 -3.97
CA LEU A 355 7.64 -3.40 -3.23
C LEU A 355 6.34 -3.46 -4.06
N PHE A 356 5.89 -2.32 -4.58
CA PHE A 356 4.66 -2.25 -5.38
C PHE A 356 4.80 -2.84 -6.78
N VAL A 357 5.99 -2.78 -7.39
CA VAL A 357 6.28 -3.54 -8.62
C VAL A 357 6.15 -5.04 -8.36
N GLY A 358 6.71 -5.55 -7.25
CA GLY A 358 6.55 -6.94 -6.85
C GLY A 358 5.10 -7.32 -6.61
N GLY A 359 4.34 -6.47 -5.91
CA GLY A 359 2.90 -6.65 -5.69
C GLY A 359 2.11 -6.71 -7.00
N SER A 360 2.40 -5.78 -7.93
CA SER A 360 1.78 -5.77 -9.26
C SER A 360 2.06 -7.06 -10.03
N LEU A 361 3.32 -7.52 -10.03
CA LEU A 361 3.69 -8.77 -10.69
C LEU A 361 3.00 -9.98 -10.04
N GLY A 362 2.91 -10.03 -8.70
CA GLY A 362 2.18 -11.07 -7.97
C GLY A 362 0.71 -11.10 -8.36
N THR A 363 0.06 -9.94 -8.41
CA THR A 363 -1.34 -9.79 -8.85
C THR A 363 -1.53 -10.26 -10.29
N LEU A 364 -0.65 -9.84 -11.20
CA LEU A 364 -0.73 -10.23 -12.61
C LEU A 364 -0.56 -11.75 -12.80
N CYS A 365 0.48 -12.31 -12.19
CA CYS A 365 0.73 -13.76 -12.24
C CYS A 365 -0.43 -14.55 -11.66
N ALA A 366 -1.01 -14.09 -10.54
CA ALA A 366 -2.17 -14.74 -9.92
C ALA A 366 -3.39 -14.76 -10.84
N GLY A 367 -3.67 -13.66 -11.57
CA GLY A 367 -4.78 -13.62 -12.52
C GLY A 367 -4.64 -14.62 -13.66
N PHE A 368 -3.45 -14.73 -14.26
CA PHE A 368 -3.18 -15.74 -15.29
C PHE A 368 -3.20 -17.16 -14.72
N ALA A 369 -2.63 -17.37 -13.54
CA ALA A 369 -2.61 -18.66 -12.85
C ALA A 369 -4.01 -19.12 -12.45
N TRP A 370 -4.87 -18.20 -12.01
CA TRP A 370 -6.29 -18.46 -11.76
C TRP A 370 -7.00 -18.95 -13.01
N ASN A 371 -6.83 -18.26 -14.14
CA ASN A 371 -7.47 -18.65 -15.40
C ASN A 371 -7.01 -20.04 -15.90
N ALA A 372 -5.77 -20.44 -15.60
CA ALA A 372 -5.23 -21.73 -16.02
C ALA A 372 -5.60 -22.89 -15.08
N LEU A 373 -5.50 -22.71 -13.78
CA LEU A 373 -5.58 -23.77 -12.77
C LEU A 373 -6.41 -23.37 -11.53
N GLN A 374 -7.21 -22.32 -11.61
CA GLN A 374 -8.04 -21.81 -10.51
C GLN A 374 -7.20 -21.58 -9.23
N TRP A 375 -7.72 -21.90 -8.05
CA TRP A 375 -7.03 -21.70 -6.78
C TRP A 375 -5.67 -22.42 -6.68
N THR A 376 -5.56 -23.58 -7.28
CA THR A 376 -4.29 -24.32 -7.37
C THR A 376 -3.20 -23.48 -8.07
N GLY A 377 -3.56 -22.82 -9.17
CA GLY A 377 -2.64 -21.91 -9.86
C GLY A 377 -2.19 -20.73 -9.01
N VAL A 378 -3.12 -20.14 -8.25
CA VAL A 378 -2.81 -19.05 -7.29
C VAL A 378 -1.82 -19.53 -6.23
N CYS A 379 -2.04 -20.72 -5.65
CA CYS A 379 -1.13 -21.32 -4.67
C CYS A 379 0.28 -21.52 -5.26
N LEU A 380 0.39 -22.08 -6.46
CA LEU A 380 1.67 -22.28 -7.14
C LEU A 380 2.39 -20.95 -7.41
N SER A 381 1.65 -19.95 -7.87
CA SER A 381 2.20 -18.60 -8.09
C SER A 381 2.73 -18.00 -6.79
N GLY A 382 1.95 -18.07 -5.71
CA GLY A 382 2.35 -17.55 -4.41
C GLY A 382 3.56 -18.27 -3.80
N VAL A 383 3.62 -19.61 -3.93
CA VAL A 383 4.80 -20.41 -3.56
C VAL A 383 6.02 -19.99 -4.37
N ALA A 384 5.89 -19.79 -5.69
CA ALA A 384 7.02 -19.38 -6.54
C ALA A 384 7.62 -18.04 -6.06
N PHE A 385 6.79 -17.04 -5.78
CA PHE A 385 7.23 -15.76 -5.23
C PHE A 385 7.90 -15.93 -3.84
N ALA A 386 7.33 -16.74 -2.94
CA ALA A 386 7.89 -17.00 -1.61
C ALA A 386 9.24 -17.74 -1.70
N VAL A 387 9.37 -18.72 -2.60
CA VAL A 387 10.62 -19.49 -2.83
C VAL A 387 11.72 -18.57 -3.37
N VAL A 388 11.41 -17.68 -4.31
CA VAL A 388 12.38 -16.69 -4.81
C VAL A 388 12.85 -15.78 -3.68
N SER A 389 11.93 -15.27 -2.85
CA SER A 389 12.27 -14.43 -1.68
C SER A 389 13.14 -15.20 -0.68
N LEU A 390 12.85 -16.48 -0.42
CA LEU A 390 13.65 -17.37 0.41
C LEU A 390 15.03 -17.62 -0.20
N GLY A 391 15.11 -17.92 -1.50
CA GLY A 391 16.36 -18.10 -2.23
C GLY A 391 17.26 -16.89 -2.11
N ILE A 392 16.75 -15.69 -2.36
CA ILE A 392 17.49 -14.44 -2.15
C ILE A 392 17.98 -14.32 -0.71
N THR A 393 17.17 -14.75 0.28
CA THR A 393 17.53 -14.70 1.70
C THR A 393 18.66 -15.67 2.03
N ILE A 394 18.71 -16.85 1.43
CA ILE A 394 19.71 -17.88 1.72
C ILE A 394 21.03 -17.61 0.99
N PHE A 395 20.96 -17.32 -0.32
CA PHE A 395 22.15 -17.22 -1.16
C PHE A 395 22.93 -15.91 -0.98
N PHE A 396 22.26 -14.81 -0.59
CA PHE A 396 22.91 -13.51 -0.38
C PHE A 396 23.03 -13.15 1.11
N ARG A 397 23.58 -14.09 1.89
CA ARG A 397 23.79 -13.96 3.35
C ARG A 397 24.86 -12.94 3.76
N LYS A 398 25.60 -12.35 2.84
CA LYS A 398 26.69 -11.40 3.15
C LYS A 398 26.27 -9.96 2.98
#